data_4d5afea722503b918108ea56827c04ee
#
_entry.id   4d5afea722503b918108ea56827c04ee
#
_cell.length_a   1.000
_cell.length_b   1.000
_cell.length_c   1.000
_cell.angle_alpha   90.00
_cell.angle_beta   90.00
_cell.angle_gamma   90.00
#
_symmetry.space_group_name_H-M   'P 1'
#
loop_
_entity.id
_entity.type
_entity.pdbx_description
1 polymer ?
#
loop_
_entity_poly.entity_id
_entity_poly.type
_entity_poly.pdbx_seq_one_letter_code
_entity_poly.pdbx_strand_id
1 'polypeptide(L)'
;AFDKDEELSFAKLKKIKIYISLIDLYRKDEISIKEIVINNGNFYFKKKTFINFLEHLNKTIIKPIKVINSNFFYLNKNEDVANISPIKELNYFIDSKLREKNLNIKGKLFDVNYNFYWKKNYNKPNIIESSIVLNNPNISISNKSVKNYENNINDGILKTNFLNNKININYKTHNEKINFITDNNNLNSNYQIKLNGNVILEPFFFDTKIDLSNLDYGFIINKFLPTLYIYRDTVHSNINGKSMINIDNVKNKLLNNIEIMISFHDKKIILDKFKIKIKKIGDLRISNVEYVNREEKIYIRSKMQLNIMDQRQFYYRFQVPKKNRINIKKIYFDLEKNLDENEY
;
A
#
# COMPACT_ATOMS: atom_id res chain seq x y z
N ALA A 1 25.26 -18.14 5.29
CA ALA A 1 25.42 -17.41 6.54
C ALA A 1 24.45 -17.99 7.54
N PHE A 2 24.93 -18.29 8.73
CA PHE A 2 24.13 -18.83 9.84
C PHE A 2 23.99 -17.73 10.89
N ASP A 3 22.80 -17.55 11.42
CA ASP A 3 22.62 -16.79 12.65
C ASP A 3 23.14 -17.69 13.80
N LYS A 4 23.98 -17.17 14.68
CA LYS A 4 24.60 -17.98 15.76
C LYS A 4 23.58 -18.57 16.74
N ASP A 5 22.37 -18.05 16.76
CA ASP A 5 21.29 -18.41 17.68
C ASP A 5 20.15 -19.22 17.02
N GLU A 6 20.19 -19.48 15.69
CA GLU A 6 19.17 -20.24 14.99
C GLU A 6 19.79 -21.20 13.96
N GLU A 7 19.40 -22.48 13.99
CA GLU A 7 19.88 -23.54 13.07
C GLU A 7 19.46 -23.31 11.60
N LEU A 8 18.66 -22.27 11.30
CA LEU A 8 18.14 -21.97 9.97
C LEU A 8 19.10 -21.11 9.16
N SER A 9 19.44 -21.58 7.97
CA SER A 9 20.26 -20.81 7.04
C SER A 9 19.50 -19.58 6.53
N PHE A 10 20.04 -18.39 6.77
CA PHE A 10 19.56 -17.10 6.29
C PHE A 10 19.51 -17.01 4.75
N ALA A 11 20.39 -17.70 4.05
CA ALA A 11 20.46 -17.67 2.60
C ALA A 11 20.97 -18.98 2.00
N LYS A 12 20.33 -19.39 0.90
CA LYS A 12 20.82 -20.47 0.02
C LYS A 12 21.29 -19.84 -1.29
N LEU A 13 22.58 -19.91 -1.58
CA LEU A 13 23.19 -19.23 -2.72
C LEU A 13 23.69 -20.25 -3.74
N LYS A 14 23.30 -20.10 -5.01
CA LYS A 14 23.74 -21.00 -6.08
C LYS A 14 25.12 -20.62 -6.62
N LYS A 15 25.39 -19.31 -6.74
CA LYS A 15 26.64 -18.82 -7.30
C LYS A 15 27.05 -17.50 -6.68
N ILE A 16 28.31 -17.42 -6.22
CA ILE A 16 28.95 -16.21 -5.74
C ILE A 16 30.18 -15.96 -6.61
N LYS A 17 30.35 -14.72 -7.07
CA LYS A 17 31.56 -14.22 -7.72
C LYS A 17 32.12 -13.10 -6.89
N ILE A 18 33.41 -13.18 -6.57
CA ILE A 18 34.12 -12.13 -5.86
C ILE A 18 35.13 -11.53 -6.85
N TYR A 19 34.98 -10.25 -7.11
CA TYR A 19 35.91 -9.50 -7.94
C TYR A 19 36.94 -8.82 -7.04
N ILE A 20 38.22 -9.01 -7.36
CA ILE A 20 39.34 -8.35 -6.65
C ILE A 20 39.87 -7.15 -7.44
N SER A 21 40.47 -6.21 -6.74
CA SER A 21 41.16 -5.08 -7.33
C SER A 21 42.56 -5.47 -7.78
N LEU A 22 42.80 -5.61 -9.07
CA LEU A 22 44.11 -5.88 -9.62
C LEU A 22 45.10 -4.76 -9.32
N ILE A 23 44.64 -3.50 -9.26
CA ILE A 23 45.49 -2.34 -8.96
C ILE A 23 46.03 -2.45 -7.53
N ASP A 24 45.20 -2.81 -6.54
CA ASP A 24 45.63 -2.95 -5.15
C ASP A 24 46.58 -4.14 -5.00
N LEU A 25 46.28 -5.24 -5.71
CA LEU A 25 47.13 -6.43 -5.72
C LEU A 25 48.54 -6.11 -6.23
N TYR A 26 48.66 -5.39 -7.37
CA TYR A 26 49.96 -5.08 -7.97
C TYR A 26 50.70 -3.90 -7.30
N ARG A 27 49.99 -2.93 -6.73
CA ARG A 27 50.62 -1.74 -6.15
C ARG A 27 50.85 -1.82 -4.65
N LYS A 28 50.01 -2.54 -3.93
CA LYS A 28 50.03 -2.57 -2.45
C LYS A 28 50.32 -3.95 -1.88
N ASP A 29 50.41 -4.96 -2.76
CA ASP A 29 50.51 -6.39 -2.36
C ASP A 29 49.35 -6.83 -1.45
N GLU A 30 48.18 -6.21 -1.62
CA GLU A 30 47.00 -6.46 -0.82
C GLU A 30 45.86 -7.00 -1.67
N ILE A 31 45.18 -8.07 -1.19
CA ILE A 31 43.96 -8.56 -1.80
C ILE A 31 42.78 -7.69 -1.32
N SER A 32 42.30 -6.79 -2.16
CA SER A 32 41.11 -6.00 -1.87
C SER A 32 39.92 -6.43 -2.73
N ILE A 33 38.78 -6.64 -2.08
CA ILE A 33 37.52 -6.96 -2.77
C ILE A 33 36.98 -5.68 -3.43
N LYS A 34 36.73 -5.76 -4.74
CA LYS A 34 36.12 -4.68 -5.51
C LYS A 34 34.59 -4.76 -5.49
N GLU A 35 34.04 -5.95 -5.71
CA GLU A 35 32.60 -6.22 -5.78
C GLU A 35 32.30 -7.68 -5.47
N ILE A 36 31.13 -7.93 -4.87
CA ILE A 36 30.57 -9.27 -4.66
C ILE A 36 29.30 -9.38 -5.49
N VAL A 37 29.21 -10.40 -6.36
CA VAL A 37 28.03 -10.68 -7.18
C VAL A 37 27.42 -12.02 -6.77
N ILE A 38 26.18 -12.00 -6.33
CA ILE A 38 25.38 -13.17 -5.98
C ILE A 38 24.35 -13.40 -7.09
N ASN A 39 24.30 -14.61 -7.62
CA ASN A 39 23.37 -14.97 -8.67
C ASN A 39 22.55 -16.20 -8.26
N ASN A 40 21.24 -16.14 -8.47
CA ASN A 40 20.28 -17.19 -8.10
C ASN A 40 20.35 -17.54 -6.60
N GLY A 41 20.20 -16.52 -5.74
CA GLY A 41 20.10 -16.69 -4.29
C GLY A 41 18.67 -16.73 -3.81
N ASN A 42 18.40 -17.52 -2.78
CA ASN A 42 17.17 -17.49 -2.00
C ASN A 42 17.51 -16.98 -0.60
N PHE A 43 16.90 -15.86 -0.22
CA PHE A 43 17.10 -15.19 1.06
C PHE A 43 15.84 -15.32 1.91
N TYR A 44 15.98 -15.79 3.13
CA TYR A 44 14.88 -16.04 4.05
C TYR A 44 14.95 -15.05 5.21
N PHE A 45 13.95 -14.21 5.32
CA PHE A 45 13.89 -13.15 6.31
C PHE A 45 12.68 -13.33 7.24
N LYS A 46 12.95 -13.47 8.53
CA LYS A 46 12.00 -13.15 9.59
C LYS A 46 12.15 -11.66 9.93
N LYS A 47 11.16 -11.05 10.60
CA LYS A 47 11.23 -9.65 11.02
C LYS A 47 12.55 -9.30 11.73
N LYS A 48 12.94 -10.11 12.73
CA LYS A 48 14.17 -9.91 13.51
C LYS A 48 15.42 -10.01 12.64
N THR A 49 15.52 -11.03 11.79
CA THR A 49 16.68 -11.24 10.92
C THR A 49 16.81 -10.16 9.85
N PHE A 50 15.69 -9.63 9.34
CA PHE A 50 15.71 -8.51 8.39
C PHE A 50 16.20 -7.22 9.04
N ILE A 51 15.75 -6.92 10.26
CA ILE A 51 16.21 -5.74 11.01
C ILE A 51 17.71 -5.87 11.32
N ASN A 52 18.15 -7.02 11.80
CA ASN A 52 19.57 -7.29 12.07
C ASN A 52 20.43 -7.17 10.81
N PHE A 53 19.93 -7.65 9.67
CA PHE A 53 20.59 -7.48 8.37
C PHE A 53 20.75 -6.00 7.99
N LEU A 54 19.69 -5.20 8.12
CA LEU A 54 19.77 -3.75 7.85
C LEU A 54 20.73 -3.04 8.82
N GLU A 55 20.74 -3.42 10.09
CA GLU A 55 21.68 -2.85 11.07
C GLU A 55 23.12 -3.25 10.77
N HIS A 56 23.36 -4.48 10.33
CA HIS A 56 24.68 -4.93 9.91
C HIS A 56 25.18 -4.18 8.69
N LEU A 57 24.34 -3.97 7.68
CA LEU A 57 24.64 -3.10 6.54
C LEU A 57 24.99 -1.67 6.99
N ASN A 58 24.39 -1.21 8.08
CA ASN A 58 24.66 0.13 8.63
C ASN A 58 26.01 0.25 9.36
N LYS A 59 26.44 -0.81 10.05
CA LYS A 59 27.61 -0.77 10.95
C LYS A 59 28.92 -1.11 10.23
N THR A 60 28.89 -1.94 9.20
CA THR A 60 30.09 -2.48 8.54
C THR A 60 30.42 -1.70 7.28
N ILE A 61 31.70 -1.42 7.04
CA ILE A 61 32.18 -0.93 5.74
C ILE A 61 32.07 -2.12 4.78
N ILE A 62 30.99 -2.18 4.06
CA ILE A 62 30.71 -3.29 3.16
C ILE A 62 31.10 -2.84 1.74
N LYS A 63 31.80 -3.72 1.04
CA LYS A 63 32.11 -3.56 -0.38
C LYS A 63 30.81 -3.62 -1.20
N PRO A 64 30.79 -3.07 -2.43
CA PRO A 64 29.64 -3.16 -3.30
C PRO A 64 29.15 -4.60 -3.46
N ILE A 65 27.83 -4.79 -3.31
CA ILE A 65 27.18 -6.08 -3.45
C ILE A 65 26.12 -5.96 -4.53
N LYS A 66 26.16 -6.90 -5.47
CA LYS A 66 25.15 -7.04 -6.51
C LYS A 66 24.45 -8.39 -6.35
N VAL A 67 23.13 -8.39 -6.32
CA VAL A 67 22.32 -9.62 -6.30
C VAL A 67 21.47 -9.64 -7.56
N ILE A 68 21.48 -10.77 -8.29
CA ILE A 68 20.81 -10.90 -9.57
C ILE A 68 19.94 -12.17 -9.57
N ASN A 69 18.74 -12.10 -10.17
CA ASN A 69 17.84 -13.23 -10.40
C ASN A 69 17.63 -14.07 -9.12
N SER A 70 17.27 -13.42 -8.04
CA SER A 70 17.18 -14.02 -6.70
C SER A 70 15.78 -13.86 -6.14
N ASN A 71 15.46 -14.54 -5.03
CA ASN A 71 14.17 -14.43 -4.36
C ASN A 71 14.36 -14.04 -2.90
N PHE A 72 13.52 -13.14 -2.42
CA PHE A 72 13.35 -12.83 -1.02
C PHE A 72 12.08 -13.48 -0.50
N PHE A 73 12.23 -14.32 0.51
CA PHE A 73 11.16 -15.01 1.21
C PHE A 73 10.96 -14.32 2.55
N TYR A 74 9.81 -13.74 2.77
CA TYR A 74 9.44 -13.22 4.08
C TYR A 74 8.70 -14.30 4.85
N LEU A 75 9.21 -14.68 6.02
CA LEU A 75 8.66 -15.72 6.87
C LEU A 75 7.84 -15.09 8.01
N ASN A 76 6.70 -15.71 8.32
CA ASN A 76 5.92 -15.39 9.50
C ASN A 76 6.55 -15.99 10.78
N LYS A 77 5.88 -15.82 11.93
CA LYS A 77 6.36 -16.38 13.21
C LYS A 77 6.44 -17.93 13.22
N ASN A 78 5.59 -18.58 12.42
CA ASN A 78 5.51 -20.04 12.30
C ASN A 78 6.47 -20.60 11.23
N GLU A 79 7.34 -19.73 10.66
CA GLU A 79 8.28 -20.08 9.59
C GLU A 79 7.62 -20.39 8.23
N ASP A 80 6.32 -20.16 8.11
CA ASP A 80 5.64 -20.25 6.82
C ASP A 80 6.00 -19.06 5.94
N VAL A 81 6.07 -19.30 4.63
CA VAL A 81 6.31 -18.23 3.65
C VAL A 81 5.09 -17.33 3.56
N ALA A 82 5.17 -16.13 4.12
CA ALA A 82 4.13 -15.12 4.06
C ALA A 82 4.14 -14.35 2.75
N ASN A 83 5.32 -14.14 2.15
CA ASN A 83 5.46 -13.46 0.87
C ASN A 83 6.74 -13.86 0.15
N ILE A 84 6.70 -13.87 -1.19
CA ILE A 84 7.85 -14.09 -2.06
C ILE A 84 7.99 -12.85 -2.95
N SER A 85 9.17 -12.22 -2.91
CA SER A 85 9.52 -11.12 -3.80
C SER A 85 10.66 -11.53 -4.72
N PRO A 86 10.40 -11.83 -5.99
CA PRO A 86 11.43 -12.05 -6.98
C PRO A 86 12.24 -10.77 -7.21
N ILE A 87 13.54 -10.86 -7.08
CA ILE A 87 14.50 -9.77 -7.26
C ILE A 87 15.20 -9.95 -8.59
N LYS A 88 14.96 -9.03 -9.52
CA LYS A 88 15.69 -8.99 -10.79
C LYS A 88 17.13 -8.51 -10.57
N GLU A 89 17.27 -7.45 -9.79
CA GLU A 89 18.56 -6.82 -9.51
C GLU A 89 18.50 -6.07 -8.18
N LEU A 90 19.52 -6.26 -7.34
CA LEU A 90 19.78 -5.46 -6.15
C LEU A 90 21.23 -4.97 -6.24
N ASN A 91 21.44 -3.69 -6.03
CA ASN A 91 22.77 -3.06 -5.97
C ASN A 91 22.89 -2.33 -4.64
N TYR A 92 23.87 -2.72 -3.84
CA TYR A 92 24.29 -1.99 -2.65
C TYR A 92 25.69 -1.44 -2.90
N PHE A 93 25.87 -0.14 -2.72
CA PHE A 93 27.16 0.51 -2.91
C PHE A 93 27.31 1.75 -2.03
N ILE A 94 28.56 2.16 -1.86
CA ILE A 94 28.94 3.36 -1.12
C ILE A 94 29.42 4.39 -2.13
N ASP A 95 28.76 5.55 -2.15
CA ASP A 95 29.25 6.73 -2.84
C ASP A 95 30.19 7.50 -1.92
N SER A 96 31.50 7.40 -2.17
CA SER A 96 32.52 8.06 -1.36
C SER A 96 32.52 9.58 -1.52
N LYS A 97 32.10 10.11 -2.69
CA LYS A 97 32.01 11.55 -2.94
C LYS A 97 30.89 12.19 -2.18
N LEU A 98 29.71 11.57 -2.19
CA LEU A 98 28.53 12.03 -1.47
C LEU A 98 28.49 11.56 -0.01
N ARG A 99 29.40 10.65 0.36
CA ARG A 99 29.42 9.98 1.67
C ARG A 99 28.07 9.31 2.00
N GLU A 100 27.53 8.58 1.02
CA GLU A 100 26.23 7.94 1.12
C GLU A 100 26.32 6.44 0.89
N LYS A 101 25.55 5.68 1.69
CA LYS A 101 25.21 4.29 1.40
C LYS A 101 23.94 4.27 0.58
N ASN A 102 23.97 3.50 -0.49
CA ASN A 102 22.85 3.40 -1.43
C ASN A 102 22.43 1.94 -1.62
N LEU A 103 21.13 1.69 -1.65
CA LEU A 103 20.55 0.41 -1.97
C LEU A 103 19.47 0.61 -3.04
N ASN A 104 19.64 -0.05 -4.18
CA ASN A 104 18.68 -0.03 -5.27
C ASN A 104 18.17 -1.44 -5.52
N ILE A 105 16.85 -1.65 -5.56
CA ILE A 105 16.24 -2.96 -5.79
C ILE A 105 15.23 -2.83 -6.93
N LYS A 106 15.31 -3.72 -7.91
CA LYS A 106 14.30 -3.94 -8.95
C LYS A 106 13.74 -5.34 -8.79
N GLY A 107 12.43 -5.45 -8.65
CA GLY A 107 11.81 -6.75 -8.41
C GLY A 107 10.31 -6.74 -8.67
N LYS A 108 9.64 -7.77 -8.15
CA LYS A 108 8.18 -7.87 -8.15
C LYS A 108 7.68 -8.03 -6.72
N LEU A 109 6.56 -7.37 -6.43
CA LEU A 109 5.81 -7.53 -5.19
C LEU A 109 4.34 -7.75 -5.59
N PHE A 110 3.76 -8.90 -5.22
CA PHE A 110 2.41 -9.30 -5.66
C PHE A 110 2.22 -9.14 -7.19
N ASP A 111 3.17 -9.66 -7.97
CA ASP A 111 3.24 -9.54 -9.44
C ASP A 111 3.36 -8.11 -10.02
N VAL A 112 3.39 -7.09 -9.18
CA VAL A 112 3.64 -5.71 -9.59
C VAL A 112 5.12 -5.42 -9.62
N ASN A 113 5.65 -4.95 -10.76
CA ASN A 113 7.03 -4.54 -10.86
C ASN A 113 7.28 -3.28 -10.01
N TYR A 114 8.35 -3.30 -9.22
CA TYR A 114 8.75 -2.15 -8.43
C TYR A 114 10.23 -1.80 -8.60
N ASN A 115 10.53 -0.52 -8.34
CA ASN A 115 11.88 -0.02 -8.13
C ASN A 115 11.93 0.60 -6.73
N PHE A 116 12.82 0.11 -5.89
CA PHE A 116 13.04 0.62 -4.54
C PHE A 116 14.43 1.25 -4.44
N TYR A 117 14.50 2.40 -3.81
CA TYR A 117 15.72 3.14 -3.52
C TYR A 117 15.78 3.46 -2.04
N TRP A 118 16.94 3.28 -1.45
CA TRP A 118 17.20 3.66 -0.08
C TRP A 118 18.59 4.31 -0.01
N LYS A 119 18.71 5.37 0.75
CA LYS A 119 19.99 6.03 0.99
C LYS A 119 20.13 6.52 2.42
N LYS A 120 21.36 6.52 2.90
CA LYS A 120 21.75 7.03 4.20
C LYS A 120 23.05 7.78 4.10
N ASN A 121 23.07 9.04 4.53
CA ASN A 121 24.27 9.88 4.52
C ASN A 121 25.05 9.70 5.84
N TYR A 122 26.38 9.55 5.76
CA TYR A 122 27.24 9.40 6.94
C TYR A 122 27.28 10.67 7.80
N ASN A 123 27.18 11.86 7.18
CA ASN A 123 27.20 13.13 7.89
C ASN A 123 25.87 13.43 8.62
N LYS A 124 24.79 12.72 8.24
CA LYS A 124 23.46 12.83 8.82
C LYS A 124 22.90 11.44 9.15
N PRO A 125 23.52 10.73 10.10
CA PRO A 125 23.22 9.31 10.34
C PRO A 125 21.81 9.04 10.87
N ASN A 126 21.15 10.06 11.39
CA ASN A 126 19.77 10.01 11.85
C ASN A 126 18.74 10.18 10.73
N ILE A 127 19.16 10.58 9.51
CA ILE A 127 18.25 10.77 8.37
C ILE A 127 18.33 9.55 7.46
N ILE A 128 17.16 8.99 7.14
CA ILE A 128 16.99 7.92 6.16
C ILE A 128 16.03 8.42 5.09
N GLU A 129 16.44 8.25 3.84
CA GLU A 129 15.60 8.53 2.69
C GLU A 129 15.38 7.24 1.90
N SER A 130 14.12 6.99 1.51
CA SER A 130 13.77 5.85 0.67
C SER A 130 12.65 6.20 -0.29
N SER A 131 12.57 5.48 -1.40
CA SER A 131 11.43 5.60 -2.32
C SER A 131 11.11 4.27 -2.97
N ILE A 132 9.84 4.06 -3.25
CA ILE A 132 9.35 2.94 -4.03
C ILE A 132 8.49 3.47 -5.16
N VAL A 133 8.70 2.94 -6.35
CA VAL A 133 7.88 3.22 -7.53
C VAL A 133 7.31 1.91 -8.03
N LEU A 134 5.98 1.81 -8.07
CA LEU A 134 5.22 0.72 -8.65
C LEU A 134 4.84 1.11 -10.08
N ASN A 135 5.04 0.20 -11.04
CA ASN A 135 4.83 0.54 -12.45
C ASN A 135 3.37 0.37 -12.90
N ASN A 136 2.63 -0.51 -12.23
CA ASN A 136 1.21 -0.70 -12.52
C ASN A 136 0.48 -1.20 -11.24
N PRO A 137 -0.39 -0.38 -10.60
CA PRO A 137 -0.68 1.02 -10.95
C PRO A 137 0.55 1.92 -10.75
N ASN A 138 0.60 3.05 -11.46
CA ASN A 138 1.69 4.01 -11.32
C ASN A 138 1.58 4.75 -9.99
N ILE A 139 2.26 4.23 -8.98
CA ILE A 139 2.30 4.78 -7.62
C ILE A 139 3.77 5.05 -7.27
N SER A 140 4.05 6.25 -6.84
CA SER A 140 5.35 6.56 -6.25
C SER A 140 5.19 7.01 -4.80
N ILE A 141 6.01 6.44 -3.94
CA ILE A 141 6.06 6.80 -2.51
C ILE A 141 7.50 7.11 -2.19
N SER A 142 7.77 8.32 -1.72
CA SER A 142 9.06 8.70 -1.17
C SER A 142 8.95 8.99 0.31
N ASN A 143 9.92 8.55 1.06
CA ASN A 143 9.99 8.68 2.50
C ASN A 143 11.26 9.43 2.91
N LYS A 144 11.11 10.35 3.84
CA LYS A 144 12.23 10.93 4.58
C LYS A 144 11.92 10.86 6.06
N SER A 145 12.73 10.10 6.80
CA SER A 145 12.58 9.94 8.24
C SER A 145 13.79 10.43 9.01
N VAL A 146 13.52 10.95 10.20
CA VAL A 146 14.53 11.39 11.16
C VAL A 146 14.37 10.55 12.43
N LYS A 147 15.42 9.82 12.80
CA LYS A 147 15.43 9.02 14.02
C LYS A 147 15.89 9.87 15.20
N ASN A 148 15.05 9.96 16.23
CA ASN A 148 15.45 10.45 17.55
C ASN A 148 15.91 9.25 18.39
N TYR A 149 17.21 9.20 18.69
CA TYR A 149 17.79 8.08 19.44
C TYR A 149 17.43 8.10 20.94
N GLU A 150 17.14 9.28 21.50
CA GLU A 150 16.84 9.42 22.93
C GLU A 150 15.49 8.77 23.28
N ASN A 151 14.47 8.98 22.44
CA ASN A 151 13.10 8.57 22.72
C ASN A 151 12.68 7.37 21.87
N ASN A 152 13.57 6.82 21.03
CA ASN A 152 13.27 5.77 20.05
C ASN A 152 12.07 6.07 19.13
N ILE A 153 11.87 7.36 18.81
CA ILE A 153 10.82 7.87 17.94
C ILE A 153 11.42 8.17 16.58
N ASN A 154 10.75 7.76 15.52
CA ASN A 154 11.05 8.23 14.18
C ASN A 154 9.92 9.14 13.71
N ASP A 155 10.28 10.37 13.38
CA ASP A 155 9.40 11.30 12.68
C ASP A 155 9.69 11.20 11.18
N GLY A 156 8.65 11.19 10.36
CA GLY A 156 8.87 11.10 8.92
C GLY A 156 7.77 11.74 8.10
N ILE A 157 8.10 11.97 6.83
CA ILE A 157 7.20 12.48 5.81
C ILE A 157 7.20 11.51 4.65
N LEU A 158 6.02 10.97 4.34
CA LEU A 158 5.75 10.24 3.11
C LEU A 158 5.17 11.19 2.07
N LYS A 159 5.80 11.25 0.90
CA LYS A 159 5.23 11.93 -0.27
C LYS A 159 4.80 10.86 -1.25
N THR A 160 3.52 10.78 -1.51
CA THR A 160 2.96 9.82 -2.45
C THR A 160 2.37 10.54 -3.65
N ASN A 161 2.56 9.94 -4.83
CA ASN A 161 1.85 10.31 -6.03
C ASN A 161 1.00 9.11 -6.44
N PHE A 162 -0.31 9.30 -6.40
CA PHE A 162 -1.30 8.28 -6.74
C PHE A 162 -2.38 8.90 -7.61
N LEU A 163 -2.63 8.35 -8.79
CA LEU A 163 -3.61 8.85 -9.76
C LEU A 163 -3.46 10.36 -10.04
N ASN A 164 -2.21 10.80 -10.25
CA ASN A 164 -1.82 12.19 -10.49
C ASN A 164 -2.09 13.15 -9.31
N ASN A 165 -2.37 12.62 -8.12
CA ASN A 165 -2.49 13.41 -6.91
C ASN A 165 -1.26 13.26 -6.03
N LYS A 166 -0.69 14.38 -5.61
CA LYS A 166 0.42 14.44 -4.66
C LYS A 166 -0.14 14.60 -3.26
N ILE A 167 0.20 13.67 -2.38
CA ILE A 167 -0.26 13.65 -0.99
C ILE A 167 0.99 13.61 -0.10
N ASN A 168 1.07 14.54 0.86
CA ASN A 168 2.08 14.50 1.92
C ASN A 168 1.43 13.96 3.19
N ILE A 169 2.08 12.96 3.78
CA ILE A 169 1.61 12.29 5.00
C ILE A 169 2.73 12.41 6.03
N ASN A 170 2.46 13.09 7.12
CA ASN A 170 3.35 13.13 8.27
C ASN A 170 3.10 11.89 9.12
N TYR A 171 4.14 11.24 9.60
CA TYR A 171 3.99 10.09 10.47
C TYR A 171 4.98 10.11 11.64
N LYS A 172 4.59 9.44 12.71
CA LYS A 172 5.44 9.18 13.88
C LYS A 172 5.40 7.69 14.18
N THR A 173 6.59 7.13 14.37
CA THR A 173 6.74 5.72 14.78
C THR A 173 7.25 5.66 16.20
N HIS A 174 6.55 4.97 17.07
CA HIS A 174 6.98 4.67 18.41
C HIS A 174 6.77 3.18 18.69
N ASN A 175 7.83 2.46 19.02
CA ASN A 175 7.82 1.01 19.13
C ASN A 175 7.28 0.37 17.84
N GLU A 176 6.20 -0.39 17.93
CA GLU A 176 5.56 -1.07 16.79
C GLU A 176 4.35 -0.33 16.21
N LYS A 177 4.09 0.88 16.70
CA LYS A 177 2.94 1.70 16.27
C LYS A 177 3.39 2.86 15.39
N ILE A 178 2.71 3.03 14.26
CA ILE A 178 2.87 4.15 13.34
C ILE A 178 1.57 4.94 13.37
N ASN A 179 1.62 6.21 13.77
CA ASN A 179 0.51 7.14 13.63
C ASN A 179 0.79 8.07 12.46
N PHE A 180 -0.21 8.34 11.63
CA PHE A 180 -0.03 9.15 10.43
C PHE A 180 -1.22 10.08 10.19
N ILE A 181 -0.93 11.21 9.54
CA ILE A 181 -1.91 12.22 9.15
C ILE A 181 -1.44 12.95 7.90
N THR A 182 -2.34 13.23 6.99
CA THR A 182 -2.03 14.09 5.82
C THR A 182 -1.78 15.53 6.26
N ASP A 183 -0.81 16.17 5.62
CA ASP A 183 -0.60 17.59 5.74
C ASP A 183 -1.76 18.36 5.06
N ASN A 184 -2.27 19.41 5.74
CA ASN A 184 -3.36 20.24 5.23
C ASN A 184 -2.99 21.07 3.99
N ASN A 185 -1.71 21.11 3.61
CA ASN A 185 -1.19 21.90 2.48
C ASN A 185 -1.35 21.24 1.10
N ASN A 186 -2.13 20.15 0.98
CA ASN A 186 -2.39 19.46 -0.30
C ASN A 186 -3.39 20.22 -1.19
N LEU A 187 -3.14 21.51 -1.45
CA LEU A 187 -4.10 22.44 -2.07
C LEU A 187 -4.18 22.40 -3.60
N ASN A 188 -3.36 21.59 -4.27
CA ASN A 188 -3.25 21.64 -5.75
C ASN A 188 -3.92 20.48 -6.50
N SER A 189 -4.79 19.70 -5.87
CA SER A 189 -5.50 18.61 -6.53
C SER A 189 -6.97 18.96 -6.77
N ASN A 190 -7.53 18.46 -7.88
CA ASN A 190 -8.97 18.58 -8.19
C ASN A 190 -9.87 17.96 -7.11
N TYR A 191 -9.29 17.15 -6.22
CA TYR A 191 -9.96 16.55 -5.06
C TYR A 191 -9.12 16.82 -3.80
N GLN A 192 -9.81 16.95 -2.68
CA GLN A 192 -9.13 17.00 -1.38
C GLN A 192 -9.09 15.58 -0.79
N ILE A 193 -7.91 15.15 -0.37
CA ILE A 193 -7.71 13.85 0.27
C ILE A 193 -7.13 14.11 1.67
N LYS A 194 -7.85 13.69 2.70
CA LYS A 194 -7.36 13.67 4.08
C LYS A 194 -7.29 12.22 4.55
N LEU A 195 -6.12 11.81 4.97
CA LEU A 195 -5.85 10.47 5.47
C LEU A 195 -5.31 10.59 6.88
N ASN A 196 -5.89 9.89 7.83
CA ASN A 196 -5.34 9.74 9.18
C ASN A 196 -5.55 8.31 9.68
N GLY A 197 -4.75 7.91 10.64
CA GLY A 197 -4.90 6.60 11.23
C GLY A 197 -3.66 6.11 11.94
N ASN A 198 -3.69 4.83 12.24
CA ASN A 198 -2.58 4.15 12.85
C ASN A 198 -2.38 2.75 12.24
N VAL A 199 -1.14 2.28 12.29
CA VAL A 199 -0.75 0.93 11.93
C VAL A 199 0.02 0.35 13.11
N ILE A 200 -0.37 -0.84 13.55
CA ILE A 200 0.38 -1.68 14.48
C ILE A 200 1.11 -2.72 13.64
N LEU A 201 2.42 -2.87 13.83
CA LEU A 201 3.23 -3.76 13.01
C LEU A 201 3.17 -5.21 13.49
N GLU A 202 2.91 -5.41 14.80
CA GLU A 202 2.85 -6.76 15.38
C GLU A 202 1.89 -6.86 16.58
N PRO A 203 0.79 -7.68 16.46
CA PRO A 203 0.28 -8.26 15.21
C PRO A 203 -0.11 -7.16 14.23
N PHE A 204 0.01 -7.44 12.92
CA PHE A 204 -0.29 -6.40 11.93
C PHE A 204 -1.77 -6.03 11.97
N PHE A 205 -2.03 -4.76 12.23
CA PHE A 205 -3.37 -4.19 12.25
C PHE A 205 -3.33 -2.72 11.83
N PHE A 206 -4.28 -2.29 11.03
CA PHE A 206 -4.45 -0.88 10.67
C PHE A 206 -5.86 -0.39 10.96
N ASP A 207 -5.95 0.89 11.36
CA ASP A 207 -7.18 1.62 11.52
C ASP A 207 -7.04 2.97 10.82
N THR A 208 -7.77 3.14 9.72
CA THR A 208 -7.59 4.29 8.85
C THR A 208 -8.91 5.01 8.60
N LYS A 209 -8.83 6.34 8.51
CA LYS A 209 -9.91 7.19 8.07
C LYS A 209 -9.45 7.98 6.84
N ILE A 210 -10.23 7.91 5.77
CA ILE A 210 -9.98 8.57 4.50
C ILE A 210 -11.17 9.50 4.22
N ASP A 211 -10.96 10.80 4.27
CA ASP A 211 -11.96 11.78 3.89
C ASP A 211 -11.59 12.34 2.51
N LEU A 212 -12.49 12.17 1.56
CA LEU A 212 -12.35 12.60 0.17
C LEU A 212 -13.41 13.65 -0.14
N SER A 213 -13.11 14.64 -0.96
CA SER A 213 -14.10 15.60 -1.41
C SER A 213 -13.96 15.92 -2.90
N ASN A 214 -15.07 16.34 -3.51
CA ASN A 214 -15.17 16.73 -4.92
C ASN A 214 -14.86 15.59 -5.91
N LEU A 215 -15.04 14.34 -5.54
CA LEU A 215 -14.85 13.19 -6.44
C LEU A 215 -15.99 13.06 -7.44
N ASP A 216 -15.62 12.63 -8.66
CA ASP A 216 -16.57 12.21 -9.66
C ASP A 216 -17.14 10.82 -9.32
N TYR A 217 -18.46 10.65 -9.50
CA TYR A 217 -19.12 9.36 -9.28
C TYR A 217 -18.57 8.26 -10.19
N GLY A 218 -18.28 8.59 -11.45
CA GLY A 218 -17.68 7.64 -12.40
C GLY A 218 -16.34 7.11 -11.93
N PHE A 219 -15.53 7.92 -11.23
CA PHE A 219 -14.28 7.46 -10.64
C PHE A 219 -14.53 6.35 -9.60
N ILE A 220 -15.56 6.51 -8.75
CA ILE A 220 -15.86 5.54 -7.70
C ILE A 220 -16.25 4.20 -8.31
N ILE A 221 -17.17 4.20 -9.26
CA ILE A 221 -17.72 2.99 -9.86
C ILE A 221 -16.74 2.32 -10.83
N ASN A 222 -16.07 3.10 -11.68
CA ASN A 222 -15.30 2.54 -12.80
C ASN A 222 -13.82 2.34 -12.48
N LYS A 223 -13.31 2.92 -11.37
CA LYS A 223 -11.90 2.76 -10.97
C LYS A 223 -11.75 2.20 -9.58
N PHE A 224 -12.41 2.78 -8.58
CA PHE A 224 -12.21 2.39 -7.18
C PHE A 224 -12.74 0.98 -6.87
N LEU A 225 -13.98 0.68 -7.21
CA LEU A 225 -14.58 -0.65 -6.95
C LEU A 225 -13.87 -1.77 -7.73
N PRO A 226 -13.57 -1.64 -9.04
CA PRO A 226 -12.78 -2.66 -9.75
C PRO A 226 -11.38 -2.86 -9.16
N THR A 227 -10.73 -1.79 -8.70
CA THR A 227 -9.42 -1.90 -8.04
C THR A 227 -9.51 -2.74 -6.76
N LEU A 228 -10.52 -2.53 -5.92
CA LEU A 228 -10.74 -3.36 -4.72
C LEU A 228 -10.93 -4.84 -5.09
N TYR A 229 -11.63 -5.13 -6.18
CA TYR A 229 -11.81 -6.49 -6.67
C TYR A 229 -10.49 -7.15 -7.09
N ILE A 230 -9.68 -6.45 -7.90
CA ILE A 230 -8.39 -6.96 -8.40
C ILE A 230 -7.46 -7.33 -7.23
N TYR A 231 -7.47 -6.53 -6.16
CA TYR A 231 -6.59 -6.76 -5.02
C TYR A 231 -7.18 -7.66 -3.93
N ARG A 232 -8.42 -8.15 -4.06
CA ARG A 232 -9.06 -9.02 -3.04
C ARG A 232 -8.23 -10.28 -2.72
N ASP A 233 -7.65 -10.89 -3.76
CA ASP A 233 -6.91 -12.15 -3.62
C ASP A 233 -5.47 -11.93 -3.14
N THR A 234 -5.00 -10.66 -3.10
CA THR A 234 -3.69 -10.29 -2.55
C THR A 234 -3.71 -10.06 -1.04
N VAL A 235 -4.91 -10.09 -0.43
CA VAL A 235 -5.05 -9.94 1.02
C VAL A 235 -4.60 -11.22 1.71
N HIS A 236 -3.43 -11.16 2.34
CA HIS A 236 -2.88 -12.28 3.11
C HIS A 236 -3.60 -12.44 4.46
N SER A 237 -3.55 -13.66 5.03
CA SER A 237 -4.14 -13.98 6.33
C SER A 237 -3.65 -13.10 7.49
N ASN A 238 -2.50 -12.47 7.33
CA ASN A 238 -1.90 -11.60 8.34
C ASN A 238 -2.26 -10.12 8.19
N ILE A 239 -3.08 -9.76 7.19
CA ILE A 239 -3.55 -8.38 7.00
C ILE A 239 -4.89 -8.24 7.70
N ASN A 240 -4.88 -7.58 8.86
CA ASN A 240 -6.07 -7.25 9.62
C ASN A 240 -6.19 -5.73 9.75
N GLY A 241 -7.41 -5.22 9.76
CA GLY A 241 -7.63 -3.79 9.94
C GLY A 241 -9.00 -3.33 9.50
N LYS A 242 -9.21 -2.04 9.62
CA LYS A 242 -10.42 -1.37 9.16
C LYS A 242 -10.11 -0.05 8.49
N SER A 243 -10.95 0.31 7.54
CA SER A 243 -10.87 1.58 6.83
C SER A 243 -12.25 2.22 6.74
N MET A 244 -12.36 3.45 7.21
CA MET A 244 -13.55 4.29 7.04
C MET A 244 -13.28 5.31 5.93
N ILE A 245 -14.09 5.31 4.89
CA ILE A 245 -13.97 6.19 3.75
C ILE A 245 -15.22 7.07 3.69
N ASN A 246 -15.02 8.38 3.83
CA ASN A 246 -16.07 9.37 3.66
C ASN A 246 -15.81 10.17 2.38
N ILE A 247 -16.81 10.30 1.55
CA ILE A 247 -16.73 11.08 0.32
C ILE A 247 -17.79 12.17 0.38
N ASP A 248 -17.33 13.42 0.52
CA ASP A 248 -18.20 14.58 0.59
C ASP A 248 -18.22 15.31 -0.76
N ASN A 249 -19.33 16.00 -1.04
CA ASN A 249 -19.51 16.81 -2.23
C ASN A 249 -19.22 16.03 -3.52
N VAL A 250 -19.82 14.85 -3.64
CA VAL A 250 -19.72 14.08 -4.89
C VAL A 250 -20.21 14.92 -6.06
N LYS A 251 -19.40 14.97 -7.13
CA LYS A 251 -19.78 15.67 -8.38
C LYS A 251 -20.88 14.92 -9.12
N ASN A 252 -22.08 14.97 -8.57
CA ASN A 252 -23.28 14.35 -9.12
C ASN A 252 -24.52 15.17 -8.76
N LYS A 253 -25.54 15.16 -9.65
CA LYS A 253 -26.78 15.90 -9.41
C LYS A 253 -27.65 15.30 -8.30
N LEU A 254 -27.54 13.99 -8.07
CA LEU A 254 -28.34 13.23 -7.09
C LEU A 254 -27.58 12.96 -5.79
N LEU A 255 -26.32 12.55 -5.90
CA LEU A 255 -25.54 12.10 -4.77
C LEU A 255 -24.92 13.27 -4.02
N ASN A 256 -24.80 13.16 -2.72
CA ASN A 256 -24.15 14.15 -1.88
C ASN A 256 -22.93 13.54 -1.17
N ASN A 257 -23.17 12.62 -0.25
CA ASN A 257 -22.13 12.02 0.57
C ASN A 257 -22.18 10.50 0.44
N ILE A 258 -21.03 9.87 0.50
CA ILE A 258 -20.88 8.41 0.52
C ILE A 258 -20.03 8.05 1.73
N GLU A 259 -20.50 7.10 2.53
CA GLU A 259 -19.78 6.54 3.67
C GLU A 259 -19.56 5.05 3.40
N ILE A 260 -18.30 4.62 3.44
CA ILE A 260 -17.91 3.21 3.26
C ILE A 260 -17.08 2.80 4.47
N MET A 261 -17.39 1.67 5.07
CA MET A 261 -16.56 1.04 6.09
C MET A 261 -16.19 -0.36 5.62
N ILE A 262 -14.90 -0.64 5.58
CA ILE A 262 -14.32 -1.88 5.11
C ILE A 262 -13.47 -2.46 6.23
N SER A 263 -13.67 -3.73 6.54
CA SER A 263 -12.82 -4.51 7.43
C SER A 263 -12.05 -5.56 6.65
N PHE A 264 -10.82 -5.78 7.06
CA PHE A 264 -9.93 -6.81 6.55
C PHE A 264 -9.69 -7.80 7.67
N HIS A 265 -10.11 -9.02 7.49
CA HIS A 265 -9.97 -10.07 8.49
C HIS A 265 -9.92 -11.44 7.84
N ASP A 266 -8.93 -12.27 8.23
CA ASP A 266 -8.79 -13.66 7.78
C ASP A 266 -8.90 -13.83 6.25
N LYS A 267 -8.12 -13.10 5.48
CA LYS A 267 -8.12 -13.08 4.01
C LYS A 267 -9.41 -12.58 3.37
N LYS A 268 -10.34 -12.04 4.14
CA LYS A 268 -11.60 -11.52 3.64
C LYS A 268 -11.62 -10.00 3.68
N ILE A 269 -12.22 -9.42 2.66
CA ILE A 269 -12.61 -8.01 2.64
C ILE A 269 -14.10 -7.98 2.92
N ILE A 270 -14.50 -7.37 4.03
CA ILE A 270 -15.89 -7.27 4.48
C ILE A 270 -16.31 -5.82 4.34
N LEU A 271 -17.41 -5.59 3.64
CA LEU A 271 -18.04 -4.29 3.54
C LEU A 271 -19.04 -4.13 4.68
N ASP A 272 -18.60 -3.55 5.80
CA ASP A 272 -19.42 -3.40 7.01
C ASP A 272 -20.54 -2.37 6.84
N LYS A 273 -20.26 -1.32 6.08
CA LYS A 273 -21.21 -0.24 5.84
C LYS A 273 -20.98 0.37 4.46
N PHE A 274 -22.06 0.55 3.73
CA PHE A 274 -22.03 1.38 2.53
C PHE A 274 -23.34 2.20 2.49
N LYS A 275 -23.22 3.50 2.71
CA LYS A 275 -24.34 4.43 2.77
C LYS A 275 -24.11 5.59 1.80
N ILE A 276 -25.12 5.91 1.00
CA ILE A 276 -25.12 7.03 0.07
C ILE A 276 -26.24 7.97 0.46
N LYS A 277 -25.90 9.24 0.70
CA LYS A 277 -26.90 10.29 0.92
C LYS A 277 -27.35 10.85 -0.43
N ILE A 278 -28.65 10.75 -0.71
CA ILE A 278 -29.27 11.30 -1.91
C ILE A 278 -29.88 12.66 -1.58
N LYS A 279 -29.46 13.69 -2.35
CA LYS A 279 -29.87 15.10 -2.11
C LYS A 279 -31.40 15.22 -2.00
N LYS A 280 -31.88 15.77 -0.89
CA LYS A 280 -33.29 16.06 -0.60
C LYS A 280 -34.23 14.85 -0.67
N ILE A 281 -33.74 13.62 -0.82
CA ILE A 281 -34.58 12.42 -0.93
C ILE A 281 -34.45 11.55 0.30
N GLY A 282 -33.23 11.17 0.66
CA GLY A 282 -32.99 10.26 1.78
C GLY A 282 -31.65 9.54 1.72
N ASP A 283 -31.60 8.32 2.23
CA ASP A 283 -30.40 7.50 2.30
C ASP A 283 -30.57 6.18 1.53
N LEU A 284 -29.58 5.84 0.70
CA LEU A 284 -29.44 4.51 0.12
C LEU A 284 -28.41 3.74 0.94
N ARG A 285 -28.80 2.56 1.44
CA ARG A 285 -27.93 1.61 2.09
C ARG A 285 -27.67 0.45 1.16
N ILE A 286 -26.42 0.05 1.05
CA ILE A 286 -25.98 -1.07 0.23
C ILE A 286 -25.43 -2.13 1.18
N SER A 287 -25.84 -3.36 1.00
CA SER A 287 -25.43 -4.51 1.80
C SER A 287 -25.24 -5.75 0.93
N ASN A 288 -24.62 -6.79 1.49
CA ASN A 288 -24.39 -8.05 0.79
C ASN A 288 -23.72 -7.84 -0.57
N VAL A 289 -22.64 -7.09 -0.59
CA VAL A 289 -21.86 -6.87 -1.81
C VAL A 289 -21.03 -8.11 -2.08
N GLU A 290 -21.31 -8.74 -3.22
CA GLU A 290 -20.63 -9.94 -3.67
C GLU A 290 -20.05 -9.72 -5.07
N TYR A 291 -18.88 -10.28 -5.31
CA TYR A 291 -18.31 -10.36 -6.65
C TYR A 291 -18.57 -11.77 -7.20
N VAL A 292 -19.20 -11.84 -8.35
CA VAL A 292 -19.58 -13.10 -9.00
C VAL A 292 -18.91 -13.20 -10.35
N ASN A 293 -18.16 -14.29 -10.58
CA ASN A 293 -17.59 -14.56 -11.90
C ASN A 293 -18.58 -15.44 -12.70
N ARG A 294 -18.96 -15.00 -13.89
CA ARG A 294 -19.76 -15.75 -14.84
C ARG A 294 -19.19 -15.52 -16.25
N GLU A 295 -18.94 -16.62 -16.97
CA GLU A 295 -18.49 -16.57 -18.37
C GLU A 295 -17.31 -15.61 -18.60
N GLU A 296 -16.29 -15.69 -17.75
CA GLU A 296 -15.10 -14.81 -17.74
C GLU A 296 -15.39 -13.32 -17.46
N LYS A 297 -16.61 -12.96 -17.15
CA LYS A 297 -17.02 -11.60 -16.76
C LYS A 297 -17.21 -11.48 -15.28
N ILE A 298 -16.90 -10.29 -14.75
CA ILE A 298 -16.99 -9.97 -13.33
C ILE A 298 -18.23 -9.12 -13.07
N TYR A 299 -19.12 -9.64 -12.23
CA TYR A 299 -20.32 -8.93 -11.79
C TYR A 299 -20.19 -8.52 -10.34
N ILE A 300 -20.67 -7.33 -9.99
CA ILE A 300 -20.94 -6.92 -8.62
C ILE A 300 -22.44 -7.06 -8.36
N ARG A 301 -22.80 -7.83 -7.34
CA ARG A 301 -24.18 -8.00 -6.88
C ARG A 301 -24.34 -7.39 -5.50
N SER A 302 -25.44 -6.71 -5.24
CA SER A 302 -25.72 -6.14 -3.92
C SER A 302 -27.20 -5.99 -3.65
N LYS A 303 -27.59 -6.01 -2.37
CA LYS A 303 -28.91 -5.64 -1.90
C LYS A 303 -28.93 -4.19 -1.49
N MET A 304 -29.95 -3.46 -1.93
CA MET A 304 -30.08 -2.05 -1.70
C MET A 304 -31.38 -1.71 -1.00
N GLN A 305 -31.32 -0.79 -0.04
CA GLN A 305 -32.47 -0.23 0.66
C GLN A 305 -32.44 1.28 0.57
N LEU A 306 -33.40 1.87 -0.14
CA LEU A 306 -33.62 3.32 -0.17
C LEU A 306 -34.60 3.72 0.93
N ASN A 307 -34.15 4.51 1.90
CA ASN A 307 -35.02 5.14 2.90
C ASN A 307 -35.40 6.55 2.39
N ILE A 308 -36.69 6.78 2.21
CA ILE A 308 -37.21 8.05 1.69
C ILE A 308 -37.58 8.95 2.87
N MET A 309 -36.90 10.09 3.00
CA MET A 309 -37.15 11.11 4.01
C MET A 309 -38.10 12.20 3.50
N ASP A 310 -37.97 12.56 2.23
CA ASP A 310 -38.85 13.53 1.55
C ASP A 310 -39.50 12.89 0.32
N GLN A 311 -40.76 12.48 0.49
CA GLN A 311 -41.54 11.84 -0.57
C GLN A 311 -41.86 12.78 -1.72
N ARG A 312 -42.06 14.10 -1.46
CA ARG A 312 -42.35 15.06 -2.50
C ARG A 312 -41.19 15.22 -3.46
N GLN A 313 -39.97 15.33 -2.89
CA GLN A 313 -38.75 15.37 -3.67
C GLN A 313 -38.48 14.08 -4.43
N PHE A 314 -38.75 12.93 -3.81
CA PHE A 314 -38.66 11.63 -4.47
C PHE A 314 -39.56 11.58 -5.70
N TYR A 315 -40.89 11.87 -5.56
CA TYR A 315 -41.82 11.84 -6.66
C TYR A 315 -41.47 12.84 -7.76
N TYR A 316 -41.03 14.04 -7.39
CA TYR A 316 -40.59 15.05 -8.33
C TYR A 316 -39.42 14.58 -9.14
N ARG A 317 -38.42 14.04 -8.46
CA ARG A 317 -37.14 13.66 -9.08
C ARG A 317 -37.24 12.44 -9.99
N PHE A 318 -38.06 11.46 -9.60
CA PHE A 318 -38.33 10.26 -10.39
C PHE A 318 -39.55 10.38 -11.31
N GLN A 319 -40.10 11.59 -11.46
CA GLN A 319 -41.21 11.91 -12.34
C GLN A 319 -42.43 10.98 -12.14
N VAL A 320 -42.71 10.59 -10.88
CA VAL A 320 -43.84 9.70 -10.58
C VAL A 320 -45.16 10.44 -10.77
N PRO A 321 -46.07 9.99 -11.67
CA PRO A 321 -47.36 10.60 -11.89
C PRO A 321 -48.19 10.71 -10.62
N LYS A 322 -48.99 11.78 -10.44
CA LYS A 322 -49.78 12.00 -9.22
C LYS A 322 -50.67 10.81 -8.84
N LYS A 323 -51.30 10.18 -9.85
CA LYS A 323 -52.17 9.00 -9.66
C LYS A 323 -51.44 7.75 -9.09
N ASN A 324 -50.13 7.69 -9.24
CA ASN A 324 -49.31 6.53 -8.78
C ASN A 324 -48.56 6.84 -7.49
N ARG A 325 -48.80 8.01 -6.85
CA ARG A 325 -48.13 8.39 -5.63
C ARG A 325 -48.81 7.74 -4.43
N ILE A 326 -48.12 6.80 -3.81
CA ILE A 326 -48.50 6.12 -2.58
C ILE A 326 -47.53 6.47 -1.46
N ASN A 327 -47.89 6.28 -0.21
CA ASN A 327 -46.99 6.58 0.91
C ASN A 327 -45.87 5.55 0.98
N ILE A 328 -44.70 5.90 0.39
CA ILE A 328 -43.52 5.03 0.33
C ILE A 328 -42.47 5.59 1.29
N LYS A 329 -42.10 4.80 2.29
CA LYS A 329 -41.00 5.12 3.23
C LYS A 329 -39.70 4.40 2.89
N LYS A 330 -39.79 3.20 2.32
CA LYS A 330 -38.65 2.35 2.00
C LYS A 330 -38.88 1.61 0.67
N ILE A 331 -37.82 1.46 -0.10
CA ILE A 331 -37.79 0.65 -1.32
C ILE A 331 -36.62 -0.32 -1.19
N TYR A 332 -36.85 -1.57 -1.51
CA TYR A 332 -35.81 -2.62 -1.55
C TYR A 332 -35.67 -3.06 -3.00
N PHE A 333 -34.42 -3.23 -3.44
CA PHE A 333 -34.08 -3.74 -4.75
C PHE A 333 -32.69 -4.38 -4.76
N ASP A 334 -32.49 -5.28 -5.71
CA ASP A 334 -31.20 -5.91 -5.96
C ASP A 334 -30.54 -5.23 -7.16
N LEU A 335 -29.24 -5.04 -7.07
CA LEU A 335 -28.40 -4.53 -8.16
C LEU A 335 -27.43 -5.62 -8.61
N GLU A 336 -27.35 -5.82 -9.91
CA GLU A 336 -26.26 -6.58 -10.52
C GLU A 336 -25.67 -5.73 -11.65
N LYS A 337 -24.34 -5.51 -11.63
CA LYS A 337 -23.62 -4.74 -12.66
C LYS A 337 -22.40 -5.52 -13.12
N ASN A 338 -22.22 -5.61 -14.45
CA ASN A 338 -20.99 -6.07 -15.06
C ASN A 338 -19.88 -5.00 -14.89
N LEU A 339 -18.72 -5.38 -14.35
CA LEU A 339 -17.59 -4.46 -14.13
C LEU A 339 -16.70 -4.32 -15.38
N ASP A 340 -16.78 -5.25 -16.32
CA ASP A 340 -15.99 -5.24 -17.56
C ASP A 340 -16.64 -4.37 -18.65
N GLU A 341 -17.91 -4.04 -18.50
CA GLU A 341 -18.64 -3.19 -19.45
C GLU A 341 -18.58 -1.72 -19.01
N ASN A 342 -17.89 -0.89 -19.80
CA ASN A 342 -17.86 0.57 -19.65
C ASN A 342 -19.13 1.20 -20.27
N GLU A 343 -20.33 0.71 -19.96
CA GLU A 343 -21.56 1.35 -20.36
C GLU A 343 -21.91 2.48 -19.39
N TYR A 344 -21.99 3.69 -19.95
CA TYR A 344 -22.43 4.92 -19.30
C TYR A 344 -23.97 5.04 -19.29
#